data_85c2dce34568dac1e229fd5ccc1ec18f
#
_entry.id   85c2dce34568dac1e229fd5ccc1ec18f
#
_cell.length_a   1.000
_cell.length_b   1.000
_cell.length_c   1.000
_cell.angle_alpha   90.00
_cell.angle_beta   90.00
_cell.angle_gamma   90.00
#
_symmetry.space_group_name_H-M   'P 1'
#
loop_
_entity.id
_entity.type
_entity.pdbx_description
1 polymer ?
#
loop_
_entity_poly.entity_id
_entity_poly.type
_entity_poly.pdbx_seq_one_letter_code
_entity_poly.pdbx_strand_id
1 'polypeptide(L)'
;KVNLEGIRYVPRGRPSRTLFVFMHPASTLQLLPVPQAMAARGAHVLCAGSRYARNDTALVMEKVLLDLGAYVRHAKEVWGYERVVLVGWSGGGSLSLLYQAEAERAPITHTPAGDPVDIAGARLLPADALVFQAAHISRAVMLAEMIDPSVRDEDDPDDRDVELDLYDPRNPHQPPYSPEYVARFRAAQLARLRRR
;
A
#
# COMPACT_ATOMS: atom_id res chain seq x y z
N LYS A 1 14.70 -16.68 7.25
CA LYS A 1 14.27 -17.04 5.90
C LYS A 1 12.75 -16.84 5.81
N VAL A 2 12.24 -16.17 4.79
CA VAL A 2 10.82 -15.93 4.57
C VAL A 2 10.46 -16.55 3.22
N ASN A 3 9.36 -17.30 3.17
CA ASN A 3 8.81 -17.77 1.91
C ASN A 3 7.84 -16.71 1.37
N LEU A 4 8.01 -16.36 0.10
CA LEU A 4 7.14 -15.44 -0.62
C LEU A 4 6.41 -16.22 -1.71
N GLU A 5 5.12 -15.98 -1.86
CA GLU A 5 4.27 -16.62 -2.85
C GLU A 5 3.78 -15.59 -3.86
N GLY A 6 3.74 -15.98 -5.13
CA GLY A 6 3.22 -15.15 -6.20
C GLY A 6 2.75 -15.98 -7.38
N ILE A 7 1.85 -15.42 -8.18
CA ILE A 7 1.35 -16.04 -9.40
C ILE A 7 1.85 -15.26 -10.60
N ARG A 8 2.61 -15.93 -11.46
CA ARG A 8 3.11 -15.36 -12.71
C ARG A 8 2.28 -15.85 -13.90
N TYR A 9 1.67 -14.93 -14.62
CA TYR A 9 0.99 -15.18 -15.87
C TYR A 9 1.96 -15.00 -17.03
N VAL A 10 2.20 -16.08 -17.78
CA VAL A 10 3.07 -16.10 -18.96
C VAL A 10 2.26 -16.63 -20.14
N PRO A 11 1.74 -15.76 -21.00
CA PRO A 11 0.94 -16.17 -22.16
C PRO A 11 1.75 -17.04 -23.13
N ARG A 12 1.17 -18.16 -23.55
CA ARG A 12 1.83 -19.11 -24.45
C ARG A 12 2.15 -18.46 -25.82
N GLY A 13 3.34 -18.67 -26.32
CA GLY A 13 3.78 -18.16 -27.62
C GLY A 13 3.93 -16.62 -27.69
N ARG A 14 3.93 -15.94 -26.56
CA ARG A 14 4.09 -14.48 -26.45
C ARG A 14 5.32 -14.16 -25.61
N PRO A 15 6.54 -14.19 -26.16
CA PRO A 15 7.73 -13.80 -25.42
C PRO A 15 7.66 -12.31 -25.02
N SER A 16 8.18 -11.96 -23.86
CA SER A 16 8.25 -10.58 -23.39
C SER A 16 9.56 -10.34 -22.66
N ARG A 17 10.17 -9.17 -22.91
CA ARG A 17 11.32 -8.67 -22.16
C ARG A 17 10.90 -7.82 -20.98
N THR A 18 9.60 -7.56 -20.81
CA THR A 18 9.00 -6.75 -19.75
C THR A 18 8.10 -7.58 -18.87
N LEU A 19 8.25 -7.44 -17.56
CA LEU A 19 7.35 -7.99 -16.55
C LEU A 19 6.62 -6.86 -15.83
N PHE A 20 5.30 -6.97 -15.73
CA PHE A 20 4.47 -6.12 -14.88
C PHE A 20 4.29 -6.78 -13.52
N VAL A 21 4.72 -6.14 -12.46
CA VAL A 21 4.64 -6.67 -11.09
C VAL A 21 3.59 -5.90 -10.30
N PHE A 22 2.53 -6.60 -9.92
CA PHE A 22 1.50 -6.10 -9.01
C PHE A 22 1.82 -6.57 -7.61
N MET A 23 1.90 -5.65 -6.66
CA MET A 23 2.02 -5.97 -5.24
C MET A 23 1.24 -4.99 -4.38
N HIS A 24 0.57 -5.53 -3.38
CA HIS A 24 -0.06 -4.77 -2.31
C HIS A 24 0.54 -5.19 -0.97
N PRO A 25 0.69 -4.30 0.03
CA PRO A 25 1.33 -4.65 1.30
C PRO A 25 0.72 -5.88 2.00
N ALA A 26 -0.60 -6.05 1.94
CA ALA A 26 -1.29 -7.10 2.68
C ALA A 26 -2.28 -7.95 1.86
N SER A 27 -2.65 -7.50 0.64
CA SER A 27 -3.65 -8.19 -0.19
C SER A 27 -2.99 -9.05 -1.26
N THR A 28 -3.68 -10.12 -1.68
CA THR A 28 -3.33 -10.91 -2.86
C THR A 28 -4.08 -10.35 -4.08
N LEU A 29 -3.40 -10.19 -5.22
CA LEU A 29 -3.91 -9.45 -6.37
C LEU A 29 -4.27 -10.31 -7.59
N GLN A 30 -4.07 -11.63 -7.51
CA GLN A 30 -4.29 -12.54 -8.63
C GLN A 30 -5.75 -12.64 -9.08
N LEU A 31 -6.69 -12.26 -8.23
CA LEU A 31 -8.13 -12.28 -8.56
C LEU A 31 -8.63 -10.94 -9.13
N LEU A 32 -7.78 -9.92 -9.17
CA LEU A 32 -8.15 -8.65 -9.80
C LEU A 32 -8.31 -8.84 -11.32
N PRO A 33 -9.28 -8.16 -11.94
CA PRO A 33 -9.52 -8.29 -13.38
C PRO A 33 -8.37 -7.74 -14.23
N VAL A 34 -7.66 -6.70 -13.77
CA VAL A 34 -6.61 -6.03 -14.56
C VAL A 34 -5.40 -6.92 -14.84
N PRO A 35 -4.76 -7.60 -13.86
CA PRO A 35 -3.67 -8.54 -14.12
C PRO A 35 -4.04 -9.61 -15.15
N GLN A 36 -5.24 -10.19 -15.01
CA GLN A 36 -5.73 -11.23 -15.91
C GLN A 36 -6.00 -10.68 -17.32
N ALA A 37 -6.62 -9.50 -17.43
CA ALA A 37 -6.89 -8.85 -18.72
C ALA A 37 -5.60 -8.44 -19.44
N MET A 38 -4.57 -8.00 -18.71
CA MET A 38 -3.25 -7.71 -19.28
C MET A 38 -2.59 -8.99 -19.81
N ALA A 39 -2.63 -10.07 -19.04
CA ALA A 39 -2.09 -11.35 -19.46
C ALA A 39 -2.83 -11.91 -20.68
N ALA A 40 -4.15 -11.80 -20.72
CA ALA A 40 -4.94 -12.22 -21.88
C ALA A 40 -4.58 -11.45 -23.17
N ARG A 41 -4.05 -10.22 -23.04
CA ARG A 41 -3.54 -9.41 -24.15
C ARG A 41 -2.06 -9.62 -24.47
N GLY A 42 -1.40 -10.55 -23.79
CA GLY A 42 -0.03 -10.95 -24.08
C GLY A 42 1.04 -10.34 -23.17
N ALA A 43 0.67 -9.57 -22.14
CA ALA A 43 1.62 -9.07 -21.16
C ALA A 43 2.07 -10.19 -20.20
N HIS A 44 3.35 -10.20 -19.82
CA HIS A 44 3.80 -11.01 -18.69
C HIS A 44 3.51 -10.27 -17.39
N VAL A 45 2.80 -10.90 -16.48
CA VAL A 45 2.31 -10.29 -15.23
C VAL A 45 2.67 -11.17 -14.04
N LEU A 46 3.16 -10.56 -12.97
CA LEU A 46 3.35 -11.18 -11.67
C LEU A 46 2.43 -10.53 -10.64
N CYS A 47 1.57 -11.31 -10.01
CA CYS A 47 0.88 -10.92 -8.78
C CYS A 47 1.71 -11.41 -7.60
N ALA A 48 2.49 -10.52 -7.01
CA ALA A 48 3.41 -10.80 -5.93
C ALA A 48 2.72 -10.65 -4.58
N GLY A 49 2.87 -11.63 -3.70
CA GLY A 49 2.42 -11.55 -2.31
C GLY A 49 3.55 -11.09 -1.38
N SER A 50 3.24 -10.27 -0.40
CA SER A 50 4.16 -9.96 0.70
C SER A 50 4.14 -11.08 1.74
N ARG A 51 5.07 -11.06 2.69
CA ARG A 51 5.03 -11.91 3.88
C ARG A 51 3.77 -11.71 4.73
N TYR A 52 3.06 -10.60 4.54
CA TYR A 52 1.84 -10.22 5.25
C TYR A 52 0.57 -10.44 4.42
N ALA A 53 0.67 -11.23 3.36
CA ALA A 53 -0.49 -11.52 2.52
C ALA A 53 -1.65 -12.10 3.36
N ARG A 54 -2.80 -11.42 3.35
CA ARG A 54 -4.01 -11.75 4.12
C ARG A 54 -3.90 -11.60 5.64
N ASN A 55 -2.82 -11.03 6.14
CA ASN A 55 -2.67 -10.72 7.57
C ASN A 55 -1.79 -9.49 7.75
N ASP A 56 -2.40 -8.32 7.96
CA ASP A 56 -1.69 -7.05 8.13
C ASP A 56 -1.58 -6.60 9.60
N THR A 57 -1.95 -7.44 10.55
CA THR A 57 -1.92 -7.12 11.98
C THR A 57 -0.53 -6.67 12.47
N ALA A 58 0.52 -7.28 11.95
CA ALA A 58 1.90 -6.97 12.31
C ALA A 58 2.70 -6.40 11.12
N LEU A 59 2.04 -5.71 10.20
CA LEU A 59 2.65 -5.20 8.99
C LEU A 59 3.72 -4.16 9.27
N VAL A 60 4.94 -4.45 8.81
CA VAL A 60 6.09 -3.55 8.79
C VAL A 60 6.43 -3.24 7.34
N MET A 61 6.24 -1.99 6.92
CA MET A 61 6.36 -1.59 5.51
C MET A 61 7.78 -1.81 4.98
N GLU A 62 8.78 -1.55 5.80
CA GLU A 62 10.19 -1.74 5.46
C GLU A 62 10.50 -3.20 5.11
N LYS A 63 9.86 -4.16 5.77
CA LYS A 63 9.99 -5.58 5.43
C LYS A 63 9.27 -5.92 4.12
N VAL A 64 8.18 -5.22 3.79
CA VAL A 64 7.50 -5.37 2.50
C VAL A 64 8.36 -4.84 1.35
N LEU A 65 9.15 -3.77 1.56
CA LEU A 65 10.13 -3.32 0.57
C LEU A 65 11.15 -4.41 0.24
N LEU A 66 11.64 -5.13 1.25
CA LEU A 66 12.57 -6.25 1.04
C LEU A 66 11.92 -7.39 0.25
N ASP A 67 10.63 -7.66 0.51
CA ASP A 67 9.88 -8.69 -0.22
C ASP A 67 9.72 -8.31 -1.70
N LEU A 68 9.33 -7.06 -1.98
CA LEU A 68 9.22 -6.55 -3.35
C LEU A 68 10.57 -6.57 -4.04
N GLY A 69 11.65 -6.20 -3.34
CA GLY A 69 13.02 -6.26 -3.83
C GLY A 69 13.46 -7.67 -4.23
N ALA A 70 13.04 -8.67 -3.47
CA ALA A 70 13.32 -10.06 -3.83
C ALA A 70 12.65 -10.46 -5.15
N TYR A 71 11.40 -10.02 -5.40
CA TYR A 71 10.71 -10.28 -6.66
C TYR A 71 11.35 -9.53 -7.84
N VAL A 72 11.69 -8.24 -7.68
CA VAL A 72 12.35 -7.45 -8.73
C VAL A 72 13.68 -8.07 -9.11
N ARG A 73 14.50 -8.42 -8.12
CA ARG A 73 15.78 -9.09 -8.33
C ARG A 73 15.61 -10.44 -9.04
N HIS A 74 14.68 -11.27 -8.57
CA HIS A 74 14.43 -12.57 -9.17
C HIS A 74 13.93 -12.44 -10.62
N ALA A 75 13.09 -11.44 -10.89
CA ALA A 75 12.61 -11.17 -12.25
C ALA A 75 13.75 -10.82 -13.20
N LYS A 76 14.69 -9.96 -12.77
CA LYS A 76 15.83 -9.52 -13.61
C LYS A 76 16.91 -10.59 -13.70
N GLU A 77 17.34 -11.17 -12.57
CA GLU A 77 18.53 -12.03 -12.51
C GLU A 77 18.25 -13.51 -12.83
N VAL A 78 17.04 -14.00 -12.51
CA VAL A 78 16.69 -15.43 -12.69
C VAL A 78 15.77 -15.65 -13.88
N TRP A 79 14.74 -14.82 -14.04
CA TRP A 79 13.80 -14.96 -15.17
C TRP A 79 14.25 -14.21 -16.43
N GLY A 80 15.28 -13.38 -16.33
CA GLY A 80 15.88 -12.68 -17.48
C GLY A 80 15.03 -11.56 -18.06
N TYR A 81 14.11 -10.97 -17.29
CA TYR A 81 13.39 -9.79 -17.76
C TYR A 81 14.31 -8.57 -17.76
N GLU A 82 14.36 -7.87 -18.87
CA GLU A 82 15.15 -6.65 -18.99
C GLU A 82 14.49 -5.46 -18.33
N ARG A 83 13.16 -5.43 -18.34
CA ARG A 83 12.36 -4.36 -17.74
C ARG A 83 11.34 -4.91 -16.75
N VAL A 84 11.29 -4.27 -15.58
CA VAL A 84 10.30 -4.52 -14.55
C VAL A 84 9.50 -3.25 -14.33
N VAL A 85 8.19 -3.34 -14.51
CA VAL A 85 7.23 -2.25 -14.29
C VAL A 85 6.43 -2.57 -13.04
N LEU A 86 6.51 -1.73 -12.01
CA LEU A 86 5.66 -1.89 -10.82
C LEU A 86 4.29 -1.29 -11.09
N VAL A 87 3.25 -2.04 -10.78
CA VAL A 87 1.86 -1.58 -10.88
C VAL A 87 1.27 -1.52 -9.50
N GLY A 88 1.15 -0.31 -8.98
CA GLY A 88 0.66 -0.02 -7.65
C GLY A 88 -0.86 0.21 -7.65
N TRP A 89 -1.63 -0.83 -7.27
CA TRP A 89 -3.06 -0.71 -7.03
C TRP A 89 -3.32 -0.40 -5.55
N SER A 90 -4.19 0.59 -5.27
CA SER A 90 -4.58 0.95 -3.90
C SER A 90 -3.33 1.26 -3.04
N GLY A 91 -3.16 0.60 -1.89
CA GLY A 91 -1.95 0.69 -1.06
C GLY A 91 -0.66 0.22 -1.74
N GLY A 92 -0.75 -0.52 -2.84
CA GLY A 92 0.40 -0.86 -3.68
C GLY A 92 1.02 0.33 -4.40
N GLY A 93 0.27 1.44 -4.55
CA GLY A 93 0.79 2.68 -5.14
C GLY A 93 1.84 3.33 -4.25
N SER A 94 1.51 3.58 -2.99
CA SER A 94 2.47 4.12 -2.01
C SER A 94 3.65 3.15 -1.77
N LEU A 95 3.40 1.84 -1.75
CA LEU A 95 4.46 0.83 -1.67
C LEU A 95 5.43 0.94 -2.85
N SER A 96 4.92 0.98 -4.09
CA SER A 96 5.76 1.03 -5.29
C SER A 96 6.60 2.31 -5.36
N LEU A 97 6.01 3.44 -4.97
CA LEU A 97 6.71 4.72 -4.92
C LEU A 97 7.81 4.72 -3.84
N LEU A 98 7.50 4.25 -2.64
CA LEU A 98 8.48 4.13 -1.55
C LEU A 98 9.59 3.16 -1.94
N TYR A 99 9.25 2.02 -2.56
CA TYR A 99 10.24 1.07 -3.05
C TYR A 99 11.22 1.71 -4.04
N GLN A 100 10.71 2.46 -5.02
CA GLN A 100 11.55 3.12 -6.02
C GLN A 100 12.48 4.15 -5.37
N ALA A 101 11.96 4.96 -4.44
CA ALA A 101 12.77 5.93 -3.70
C ALA A 101 13.90 5.26 -2.91
N GLU A 102 13.60 4.16 -2.21
CA GLU A 102 14.60 3.41 -1.44
C GLU A 102 15.58 2.63 -2.34
N ALA A 103 15.16 2.19 -3.52
CA ALA A 103 16.06 1.55 -4.48
C ALA A 103 17.05 2.53 -5.12
N GLU A 104 16.67 3.79 -5.28
CA GLU A 104 17.53 4.85 -5.80
C GLU A 104 18.40 5.49 -4.70
N ARG A 105 17.86 5.65 -3.51
CA ARG A 105 18.54 6.27 -2.37
C ARG A 105 17.90 5.74 -1.09
N ALA A 106 18.57 4.88 -0.36
CA ALA A 106 18.06 4.17 0.83
C ALA A 106 18.31 4.93 2.16
N PRO A 107 17.56 6.02 2.47
CA PRO A 107 17.72 6.77 3.71
C PRO A 107 17.08 6.08 4.92
N ILE A 108 16.17 5.11 4.74
CA ILE A 108 15.48 4.46 5.85
C ILE A 108 16.41 3.48 6.54
N THR A 109 16.69 3.72 7.84
CA THR A 109 17.52 2.87 8.70
C THR A 109 16.74 2.29 9.88
N HIS A 110 15.56 2.83 10.18
CA HIS A 110 14.69 2.38 11.27
C HIS A 110 13.22 2.41 10.85
N THR A 111 12.43 1.56 11.47
CA THR A 111 10.96 1.64 11.38
C THR A 111 10.45 2.87 12.16
N PRO A 112 9.20 3.31 11.98
CA PRO A 112 8.59 4.34 12.81
C PRO A 112 8.57 4.00 14.32
N ALA A 113 8.62 2.72 14.68
CA ALA A 113 8.71 2.26 16.07
C ALA A 113 10.16 2.28 16.63
N GLY A 114 11.15 2.60 15.79
CA GLY A 114 12.56 2.66 16.18
C GLY A 114 13.34 1.36 15.98
N ASP A 115 12.72 0.31 15.43
CA ASP A 115 13.43 -0.94 15.14
C ASP A 115 14.40 -0.76 13.96
N PRO A 116 15.64 -1.26 14.04
CA PRO A 116 16.61 -1.11 12.96
C PRO A 116 16.21 -1.93 11.74
N VAL A 117 16.40 -1.36 10.55
CA VAL A 117 16.22 -2.03 9.26
C VAL A 117 17.41 -1.74 8.35
N ASP A 118 17.80 -2.75 7.56
CA ASP A 118 18.92 -2.63 6.61
C ASP A 118 18.41 -2.66 5.16
N ILE A 119 17.81 -1.56 4.72
CA ILE A 119 17.37 -1.41 3.32
C ILE A 119 18.58 -1.22 2.41
N ALA A 120 19.57 -0.45 2.84
CA ALA A 120 20.77 -0.20 2.06
C ALA A 120 21.55 -1.50 1.77
N GLY A 121 21.72 -2.36 2.80
CA GLY A 121 22.40 -3.64 2.65
C GLY A 121 21.66 -4.63 1.74
N ALA A 122 20.34 -4.48 1.61
CA ALA A 122 19.54 -5.29 0.69
C ALA A 122 19.83 -4.97 -0.80
N ARG A 123 20.42 -3.81 -1.11
CA ARG A 123 20.77 -3.37 -2.48
C ARG A 123 19.60 -3.55 -3.44
N LEU A 124 18.49 -2.89 -3.13
CA LEU A 124 17.29 -2.96 -3.95
C LEU A 124 17.61 -2.54 -5.40
N LEU A 125 17.06 -3.28 -6.36
CA LEU A 125 17.19 -2.92 -7.78
C LEU A 125 16.03 -2.00 -8.15
N PRO A 126 16.25 -0.81 -8.73
CA PRO A 126 15.15 0.04 -9.14
C PRO A 126 14.32 -0.62 -10.24
N ALA A 127 13.03 -0.33 -10.24
CA ALA A 127 12.15 -0.66 -11.34
C ALA A 127 12.37 0.30 -12.51
N ASP A 128 11.97 -0.12 -13.72
CA ASP A 128 12.18 0.66 -14.94
C ASP A 128 11.01 1.64 -15.18
N ALA A 129 9.85 1.39 -14.57
CA ALA A 129 8.69 2.29 -14.60
C ALA A 129 7.72 1.98 -13.46
N LEU A 130 6.86 2.96 -13.13
CA LEU A 130 5.76 2.86 -12.18
C LEU A 130 4.44 3.16 -12.88
N VAL A 131 3.41 2.39 -12.56
CA VAL A 131 2.02 2.63 -12.96
C VAL A 131 1.17 2.70 -11.70
N PHE A 132 0.41 3.77 -11.53
CA PHE A 132 -0.50 3.95 -10.40
C PHE A 132 -1.94 3.69 -10.85
N GLN A 133 -2.61 2.78 -10.13
CA GLN A 133 -3.99 2.40 -10.41
C GLN A 133 -4.83 2.54 -9.13
N ALA A 134 -5.72 3.54 -9.09
CA ALA A 134 -6.52 3.86 -7.91
C ALA A 134 -5.65 3.89 -6.62
N ALA A 135 -4.48 4.50 -6.72
CA ALA A 135 -3.43 4.44 -5.73
C ALA A 135 -3.67 5.42 -4.58
N HIS A 136 -3.30 5.02 -3.37
CA HIS A 136 -3.25 5.93 -2.22
C HIS A 136 -1.89 6.63 -2.17
N ILE A 137 -1.91 7.91 -1.79
CA ILE A 137 -0.68 8.69 -1.54
C ILE A 137 0.03 8.16 -0.30
N SER A 138 -0.73 7.90 0.77
CA SER A 138 -0.21 7.43 2.05
C SER A 138 -1.31 6.69 2.81
N ARG A 139 -0.98 5.49 3.33
CA ARG A 139 -1.89 4.75 4.20
C ARG A 139 -2.17 5.51 5.50
N ALA A 140 -1.17 6.16 6.07
CA ALA A 140 -1.32 6.94 7.30
C ALA A 140 -2.30 8.10 7.12
N VAL A 141 -2.18 8.86 6.02
CA VAL A 141 -3.10 9.94 5.70
C VAL A 141 -4.51 9.40 5.48
N MET A 142 -4.66 8.35 4.68
CA MET A 142 -5.96 7.73 4.41
C MET A 142 -6.64 7.26 5.71
N LEU A 143 -5.93 6.56 6.59
CA LEU A 143 -6.49 6.09 7.86
C LEU A 143 -6.85 7.25 8.79
N ALA A 144 -6.06 8.32 8.83
CA ALA A 144 -6.38 9.52 9.59
C ALA A 144 -7.65 10.22 9.07
N GLU A 145 -7.87 10.16 7.74
CA GLU A 145 -9.07 10.73 7.13
C GLU A 145 -10.32 9.86 7.27
N MET A 146 -10.15 8.57 7.52
CA MET A 146 -11.26 7.61 7.64
C MET A 146 -11.68 7.36 9.11
N ILE A 147 -10.87 7.77 10.08
CA ILE A 147 -11.24 7.59 11.48
C ILE A 147 -12.44 8.45 11.85
N ASP A 148 -13.43 7.85 12.52
CA ASP A 148 -14.60 8.56 13.00
C ASP A 148 -14.22 9.42 14.24
N PRO A 149 -14.31 10.76 14.18
CA PRO A 149 -13.92 11.61 15.30
C PRO A 149 -14.97 11.73 16.39
N SER A 150 -16.20 11.23 16.16
CA SER A 150 -17.30 11.35 17.10
C SER A 150 -17.16 10.47 18.33
N VAL A 151 -16.46 9.34 18.23
CA VAL A 151 -16.24 8.41 19.35
C VAL A 151 -15.37 9.06 20.43
N ARG A 152 -15.92 9.17 21.65
CA ARG A 152 -15.26 9.79 22.81
C ARG A 152 -14.47 8.80 23.62
N ASP A 153 -15.00 7.59 23.79
CA ASP A 153 -14.39 6.49 24.52
C ASP A 153 -14.17 5.29 23.58
N GLU A 154 -12.97 4.72 23.57
CA GLU A 154 -12.65 3.55 22.74
C GLU A 154 -13.24 2.25 23.34
N ASP A 155 -13.55 2.24 24.64
CA ASP A 155 -14.20 1.12 25.33
C ASP A 155 -15.75 1.19 25.25
N ASP A 156 -16.29 2.37 24.90
CA ASP A 156 -17.72 2.60 24.65
C ASP A 156 -17.93 3.31 23.29
N PRO A 157 -18.02 2.59 22.18
CA PRO A 157 -18.18 3.18 20.84
C PRO A 157 -19.54 3.88 20.64
N ASP A 158 -20.49 3.71 21.55
CA ASP A 158 -21.79 4.38 21.51
C ASP A 158 -21.77 5.75 22.24
N ASP A 159 -20.74 6.03 23.05
CA ASP A 159 -20.48 7.38 23.57
C ASP A 159 -19.90 8.27 22.46
N ARG A 160 -20.79 9.03 21.83
CA ARG A 160 -20.49 9.84 20.65
C ARG A 160 -20.73 11.33 20.86
N ASP A 161 -19.87 12.14 20.25
CA ASP A 161 -20.11 13.57 20.07
C ASP A 161 -21.06 13.79 18.89
N VAL A 162 -22.29 14.21 19.19
CA VAL A 162 -23.34 14.47 18.19
C VAL A 162 -22.88 15.47 17.11
N GLU A 163 -22.10 16.48 17.47
CA GLU A 163 -21.63 17.49 16.50
C GLU A 163 -20.52 16.98 15.56
N LEU A 164 -19.89 15.86 15.92
CA LEU A 164 -18.85 15.22 15.09
C LEU A 164 -19.34 13.93 14.43
N ASP A 165 -20.53 13.42 14.78
CA ASP A 165 -21.13 12.29 14.08
C ASP A 165 -21.89 12.77 12.84
N LEU A 166 -21.30 12.56 11.66
CA LEU A 166 -21.87 12.99 10.38
C LEU A 166 -23.22 12.31 10.05
N TYR A 167 -23.55 11.23 10.73
CA TYR A 167 -24.75 10.44 10.50
C TYR A 167 -25.82 10.64 11.59
N ASP A 168 -25.51 11.34 12.68
CA ASP A 168 -26.50 11.64 13.72
C ASP A 168 -27.48 12.70 13.19
N PRO A 169 -28.79 12.42 13.18
CA PRO A 169 -29.80 13.39 12.70
C PRO A 169 -29.86 14.66 13.56
N ARG A 170 -29.32 14.64 14.78
CA ARG A 170 -29.25 15.79 15.68
C ARG A 170 -28.01 16.68 15.40
N ASN A 171 -27.10 16.25 14.52
CA ASN A 171 -25.94 17.05 14.17
C ASN A 171 -26.39 18.37 13.52
N PRO A 172 -26.03 19.54 14.09
CA PRO A 172 -26.43 20.84 13.52
C PRO A 172 -25.69 21.19 12.22
N HIS A 173 -24.60 20.47 11.91
CA HIS A 173 -23.79 20.70 10.72
C HIS A 173 -24.25 19.77 9.59
N GLN A 174 -24.66 20.36 8.47
CA GLN A 174 -25.12 19.64 7.28
C GLN A 174 -24.32 20.02 6.04
N PRO A 175 -24.21 19.14 5.03
CA PRO A 175 -23.60 19.50 3.75
C PRO A 175 -24.34 20.64 3.03
N PRO A 176 -23.61 21.55 2.34
CA PRO A 176 -22.15 21.63 2.27
C PRO A 176 -21.55 22.16 3.57
N TYR A 177 -20.57 21.44 4.11
CA TYR A 177 -19.94 21.81 5.38
C TYR A 177 -19.10 23.08 5.25
N SER A 178 -19.13 23.94 6.30
CA SER A 178 -18.28 25.12 6.33
C SER A 178 -16.79 24.77 6.49
N PRO A 179 -15.87 25.60 5.98
CA PRO A 179 -14.44 25.39 6.16
C PRO A 179 -14.02 25.24 7.64
N GLU A 180 -14.64 25.99 8.52
CA GLU A 180 -14.38 25.96 9.97
C GLU A 180 -14.78 24.60 10.58
N TYR A 181 -15.95 24.07 10.18
CA TYR A 181 -16.39 22.76 10.61
C TYR A 181 -15.46 21.66 10.10
N VAL A 182 -15.09 21.70 8.81
CA VAL A 182 -14.14 20.74 8.24
C VAL A 182 -12.80 20.78 8.99
N ALA A 183 -12.28 21.94 9.32
CA ALA A 183 -11.05 22.08 10.10
C ALA A 183 -11.18 21.47 11.50
N ARG A 184 -12.30 21.74 12.20
CA ARG A 184 -12.61 21.14 13.52
C ARG A 184 -12.72 19.62 13.42
N PHE A 185 -13.43 19.11 12.42
CA PHE A 185 -13.61 17.68 12.18
C PHE A 185 -12.24 16.98 11.96
N ARG A 186 -11.39 17.54 11.10
CA ARG A 186 -10.03 17.02 10.84
C ARG A 186 -9.15 17.06 12.10
N ALA A 187 -9.23 18.12 12.88
CA ALA A 187 -8.50 18.21 14.15
C ALA A 187 -8.95 17.12 15.13
N ALA A 188 -10.24 16.84 15.21
CA ALA A 188 -10.81 15.80 16.05
C ALA A 188 -10.40 14.38 15.60
N GLN A 189 -10.34 14.12 14.27
CA GLN A 189 -9.79 12.88 13.72
C GLN A 189 -8.35 12.63 14.18
N LEU A 190 -7.49 13.64 14.07
CA LEU A 190 -6.10 13.54 14.52
C LEU A 190 -5.98 13.39 16.04
N ALA A 191 -6.86 14.06 16.80
CA ALA A 191 -6.89 13.94 18.25
C ALA A 191 -7.26 12.52 18.68
N ARG A 192 -8.29 11.91 18.05
CA ARG A 192 -8.65 10.51 18.30
C ARG A 192 -7.51 9.56 17.94
N LEU A 193 -6.87 9.75 16.78
CA LEU A 193 -5.74 8.90 16.36
C LEU A 193 -4.58 8.92 17.35
N ARG A 194 -4.34 10.08 18.01
CA ARG A 194 -3.26 10.22 19.02
C ARG A 194 -3.62 9.57 20.36
N ARG A 195 -4.90 9.41 20.68
CA ARG A 195 -5.33 8.73 21.92
C ARG A 195 -5.21 7.20 21.83
N ARG A 196 -5.32 6.64 20.63
CA ARG A 196 -5.16 5.20 20.36
C ARG A 196 -3.68 4.80 20.31
#